data_08fcdd0fafc7cc12a62724eff4b0eca1
#
_entry.id   08fcdd0fafc7cc12a62724eff4b0eca1
#
_cell.length_a   1.000
_cell.length_b   1.000
_cell.length_c   1.000
_cell.angle_alpha   90.00
_cell.angle_beta   90.00
_cell.angle_gamma   90.00
#
_symmetry.space_group_name_H-M   'P 1'
#
loop_
_entity.id
_entity.type
_entity.pdbx_description
1 polymer ?
#
loop_
_entity_poly.entity_id
_entity_poly.type
_entity_poly.pdbx_seq_one_letter_code
_entity_poly.pdbx_strand_id
1 'polypeptide(L)'
;MLAFVLQGARRLASKGRPLDQQPFLILGAGLTGLSAAHHFGEGARVLESLSQVGGKARTRERPGARFDITGHWLHLRDPYMLEWVPKLPGLTLQKHDRKARIFSHGVYTLYPFQANTFGLPPTVARECLQGFVDARLHDLESGKAPQHRPDPETFEDWILQKFGAGIAEHFMVPYNQKIWTAHPRDLSARWCDRYIPVPKVEDVIAGAVGASREALGYNAHFLYPPSGRGIQELADAVHRSTDAPIELGVEITAIDLQNKRVQRADGSWLGYRALLTSLPLPVAIDLAARIAPLPEAVAEARSRLKSTFVAHLDVLAKGSNHDQIGPWDGQGQPHWTYFPEARFPFYRVGSFSAVEPNMTDGATRNFYVEFAHRGGFDPMDHFDAVAAGLTEAGLIESPEAIIGCWGESIAHAYVLNDEHHGTARDLLVGWLESQSVLSAGRYGNWEYSAMEDALLHGKRAAAWAKKRLG
;
A
#
# COMPACT_ATOMS: atom_id res chain seq x y z
N MET A 1 -28.61 57.90 -45.63
CA MET A 1 -29.18 57.26 -44.47
C MET A 1 -28.86 55.77 -44.53
N LEU A 2 -27.56 55.41 -44.46
CA LEU A 2 -27.09 54.03 -44.38
C LEU A 2 -25.56 54.07 -44.07
N ALA A 3 -25.21 54.60 -42.91
CA ALA A 3 -23.83 54.67 -42.49
C ALA A 3 -23.76 54.71 -40.95
N PHE A 4 -24.39 53.72 -40.29
CA PHE A 4 -24.31 53.59 -38.84
C PHE A 4 -24.60 52.17 -38.34
N VAL A 5 -24.01 51.12 -38.94
CA VAL A 5 -24.07 49.76 -38.35
C VAL A 5 -22.79 48.96 -38.65
N LEU A 6 -21.63 49.46 -38.48
CA LEU A 6 -20.39 48.65 -38.51
C LEU A 6 -19.34 49.14 -37.48
N GLN A 7 -19.79 49.41 -36.25
CA GLN A 7 -18.89 49.62 -35.10
C GLN A 7 -19.43 48.78 -33.94
N GLY A 8 -18.85 47.64 -33.67
CA GLY A 8 -19.20 46.94 -32.43
C GLY A 8 -18.96 45.42 -32.46
N ALA A 9 -17.83 44.94 -32.91
CA ALA A 9 -17.40 43.59 -32.61
C ALA A 9 -15.87 43.40 -32.67
N ARG A 10 -15.13 44.35 -32.10
CA ARG A 10 -13.82 44.01 -31.61
C ARG A 10 -13.99 43.43 -30.20
N ARG A 11 -14.24 42.11 -30.09
CA ARG A 11 -14.04 41.36 -28.86
C ARG A 11 -12.60 41.62 -28.46
N LEU A 12 -12.43 42.40 -27.41
CA LEU A 12 -11.21 42.48 -26.59
C LEU A 12 -10.91 41.04 -26.16
N ALA A 13 -9.98 40.38 -26.84
CA ALA A 13 -9.23 39.28 -26.26
C ALA A 13 -8.55 39.90 -25.02
N SER A 14 -9.13 39.70 -23.88
CA SER A 14 -8.45 39.99 -22.61
C SER A 14 -7.17 39.17 -22.64
N LYS A 15 -6.04 39.85 -22.83
CA LYS A 15 -4.73 39.28 -22.48
C LYS A 15 -4.85 38.97 -21.00
N GLY A 16 -5.15 37.68 -20.68
CA GLY A 16 -5.22 37.20 -19.32
C GLY A 16 -3.94 37.59 -18.59
N ARG A 17 -4.08 38.10 -17.37
CA ARG A 17 -2.91 38.25 -16.47
C ARG A 17 -2.07 36.98 -16.57
N PRO A 18 -0.72 37.07 -16.65
CA PRO A 18 0.13 35.90 -16.56
C PRO A 18 -0.32 35.09 -15.34
N LEU A 19 -0.67 33.83 -15.54
CA LEU A 19 -1.01 32.93 -14.42
C LEU A 19 0.18 32.94 -13.47
N ASP A 20 -0.11 33.17 -12.21
CA ASP A 20 0.90 33.10 -11.14
C ASP A 20 1.48 31.67 -11.14
N GLN A 21 2.70 31.51 -11.69
CA GLN A 21 3.31 30.21 -11.85
C GLN A 21 4.01 29.80 -10.55
N GLN A 22 3.50 28.76 -9.92
CA GLN A 22 4.16 28.19 -8.75
C GLN A 22 5.50 27.55 -9.17
N PRO A 23 6.60 27.83 -8.48
CA PRO A 23 7.88 27.21 -8.78
C PRO A 23 7.78 25.69 -8.74
N PHE A 24 7.25 25.14 -7.65
CA PHE A 24 7.03 23.71 -7.49
C PHE A 24 5.63 23.43 -6.96
N LEU A 25 4.75 22.94 -7.84
CA LEU A 25 3.40 22.53 -7.48
C LEU A 25 3.38 21.02 -7.20
N ILE A 26 2.65 20.61 -6.15
CA ILE A 26 2.58 19.23 -5.69
C ILE A 26 1.11 18.84 -5.61
N LEU A 27 0.73 17.75 -6.29
CA LEU A 27 -0.60 17.17 -6.24
C LEU A 27 -0.60 15.95 -5.30
N GLY A 28 -1.34 16.10 -4.19
CA GLY A 28 -1.50 15.13 -3.13
C GLY A 28 -0.64 15.41 -1.89
N ALA A 29 -1.28 15.51 -0.72
CA ALA A 29 -0.63 15.65 0.58
C ALA A 29 -0.46 14.31 1.31
N GLY A 30 -0.20 13.22 0.57
CA GLY A 30 0.30 11.97 1.13
C GLY A 30 1.78 12.11 1.55
N LEU A 31 2.37 11.06 2.14
CA LEU A 31 3.75 11.10 2.64
C LEU A 31 4.75 11.56 1.57
N THR A 32 4.56 11.20 0.31
CA THR A 32 5.41 11.63 -0.80
C THR A 32 5.33 13.15 -1.03
N GLY A 33 4.11 13.70 -1.12
CA GLY A 33 3.92 15.13 -1.34
C GLY A 33 4.40 15.99 -0.16
N LEU A 34 4.09 15.55 1.07
CA LEU A 34 4.55 16.23 2.30
C LEU A 34 6.07 16.22 2.41
N SER A 35 6.71 15.05 2.16
CA SER A 35 8.17 14.96 2.16
C SER A 35 8.79 15.81 1.05
N ALA A 36 8.17 15.88 -0.14
CA ALA A 36 8.64 16.73 -1.23
C ALA A 36 8.56 18.23 -0.84
N ALA A 37 7.47 18.66 -0.22
CA ALA A 37 7.30 20.01 0.26
C ALA A 37 8.36 20.39 1.31
N HIS A 38 8.57 19.52 2.32
CA HIS A 38 9.61 19.70 3.33
C HIS A 38 11.02 19.86 2.72
N HIS A 39 11.41 18.93 1.85
CA HIS A 39 12.76 18.93 1.29
C HIS A 39 13.00 20.00 0.21
N PHE A 40 11.93 20.49 -0.43
CA PHE A 40 12.05 21.60 -1.37
C PHE A 40 12.16 22.94 -0.63
N GLY A 41 11.32 23.16 0.37
CA GLY A 41 11.26 24.39 1.15
C GLY A 41 10.45 25.49 0.46
N GLU A 42 10.93 26.74 0.54
CA GLU A 42 10.24 27.90 -0.02
C GLU A 42 9.93 27.76 -1.52
N GLY A 43 8.72 28.14 -1.92
CA GLY A 43 8.23 28.04 -3.30
C GLY A 43 7.55 26.72 -3.65
N ALA A 44 7.48 25.76 -2.73
CA ALA A 44 6.58 24.62 -2.86
C ALA A 44 5.14 25.00 -2.50
N ARG A 45 4.16 24.38 -3.17
CA ARG A 45 2.73 24.48 -2.84
C ARG A 45 2.06 23.13 -3.06
N VAL A 46 1.26 22.69 -2.10
CA VAL A 46 0.60 21.38 -2.13
C VAL A 46 -0.92 21.56 -2.27
N LEU A 47 -1.53 20.80 -3.17
CA LEU A 47 -2.99 20.71 -3.32
C LEU A 47 -3.42 19.29 -2.96
N GLU A 48 -4.42 19.16 -2.08
CA GLU A 48 -4.98 17.89 -1.60
C GLU A 48 -6.50 17.91 -1.71
N SER A 49 -7.08 16.87 -2.28
CA SER A 49 -8.53 16.76 -2.46
C SER A 49 -9.29 16.47 -1.17
N LEU A 50 -8.64 15.86 -0.20
CA LEU A 50 -9.23 15.53 1.10
C LEU A 50 -9.15 16.70 2.08
N SER A 51 -9.92 16.62 3.16
CA SER A 51 -9.93 17.60 4.25
C SER A 51 -8.78 17.44 5.24
N GLN A 52 -7.90 16.43 5.03
CA GLN A 52 -6.74 16.17 5.90
C GLN A 52 -5.57 15.59 5.11
N VAL A 53 -4.37 15.79 5.62
CA VAL A 53 -3.13 15.25 5.05
C VAL A 53 -2.96 13.75 5.37
N GLY A 54 -1.99 13.10 4.71
CA GLY A 54 -1.58 11.72 5.00
C GLY A 54 -1.86 10.72 3.88
N GLY A 55 -2.76 11.04 2.96
CA GLY A 55 -3.09 10.14 1.85
C GLY A 55 -3.69 8.82 2.35
N LYS A 56 -2.97 7.69 2.17
CA LYS A 56 -3.38 6.39 2.73
C LYS A 56 -2.81 6.11 4.11
N ALA A 57 -1.75 6.80 4.54
CA ALA A 57 -1.23 6.75 5.91
C ALA A 57 -2.05 7.69 6.83
N ARG A 58 -3.34 7.40 6.98
CA ARG A 58 -4.30 8.17 7.78
C ARG A 58 -5.00 7.27 8.78
N THR A 59 -5.44 7.90 9.86
CA THR A 59 -6.29 7.29 10.89
C THR A 59 -7.68 7.93 10.82
N ARG A 60 -8.71 7.13 11.03
CA ARG A 60 -10.11 7.57 11.10
C ARG A 60 -10.64 7.38 12.50
N GLU A 61 -11.46 8.32 12.92
CA GLU A 61 -12.24 8.19 14.14
C GLU A 61 -13.58 7.53 13.81
N ARG A 62 -13.93 6.53 14.63
CA ARG A 62 -15.23 5.87 14.66
C ARG A 62 -15.76 5.94 16.10
N PRO A 63 -17.06 5.82 16.33
CA PRO A 63 -17.59 5.77 17.69
C PRO A 63 -16.88 4.68 18.53
N GLY A 64 -16.17 5.10 19.58
CA GLY A 64 -15.47 4.21 20.51
C GLY A 64 -14.09 3.70 20.09
N ALA A 65 -13.61 4.04 18.87
CA ALA A 65 -12.30 3.56 18.41
C ALA A 65 -11.68 4.40 17.28
N ARG A 66 -10.38 4.20 17.05
CA ARG A 66 -9.66 4.71 15.89
C ARG A 66 -9.15 3.57 15.03
N PHE A 67 -9.12 3.80 13.70
CA PHE A 67 -8.69 2.82 12.72
C PHE A 67 -7.79 3.50 11.69
N ASP A 68 -6.61 2.96 11.46
CA ASP A 68 -5.84 3.33 10.28
C ASP A 68 -6.51 2.79 9.02
N ILE A 69 -6.22 3.39 7.88
CA ILE A 69 -6.65 2.84 6.59
C ILE A 69 -5.80 1.60 6.30
N THR A 70 -6.27 0.43 6.74
CA THR A 70 -5.53 -0.84 6.71
C THR A 70 -4.23 -0.83 7.54
N GLY A 71 -3.46 -1.92 7.52
CA GLY A 71 -2.24 -2.04 8.32
C GLY A 71 -1.09 -1.17 7.78
N HIS A 72 -0.82 -0.04 8.43
CA HIS A 72 0.28 0.86 8.12
C HIS A 72 1.34 0.83 9.22
N TRP A 73 2.24 -0.17 9.15
CA TRP A 73 3.35 -0.36 10.10
C TRP A 73 4.62 0.26 9.53
N LEU A 74 5.24 1.19 10.27
CA LEU A 74 6.41 1.94 9.78
C LEU A 74 7.68 1.11 9.93
N HIS A 75 8.35 0.87 8.82
CA HIS A 75 9.67 0.25 8.76
C HIS A 75 10.66 1.28 8.21
N LEU A 76 11.74 1.52 8.95
CA LEU A 76 12.83 2.41 8.54
C LEU A 76 14.12 1.61 8.41
N ARG A 77 14.86 1.86 7.33
CA ARG A 77 16.15 1.19 7.00
C ARG A 77 17.15 2.14 6.36
N ASP A 78 16.65 3.09 5.58
CA ASP A 78 17.50 4.09 4.95
C ASP A 78 18.18 4.94 6.05
N PRO A 79 19.51 5.12 6.01
CA PRO A 79 20.23 5.86 7.05
C PRO A 79 19.72 7.28 7.26
N TYR A 80 19.30 7.96 6.19
CA TYR A 80 18.73 9.29 6.30
C TYR A 80 17.34 9.26 6.96
N MET A 81 16.50 8.29 6.63
CA MET A 81 15.17 8.15 7.23
C MET A 81 15.24 7.76 8.71
N LEU A 82 16.19 6.91 9.08
CA LEU A 82 16.49 6.56 10.48
C LEU A 82 16.90 7.78 11.31
N GLU A 83 17.54 8.77 10.69
CA GLU A 83 17.92 10.01 11.37
C GLU A 83 16.82 11.08 11.34
N TRP A 84 16.17 11.27 10.22
CA TRP A 84 15.21 12.36 9.98
C TRP A 84 13.86 12.12 10.64
N VAL A 85 13.27 10.92 10.45
CA VAL A 85 11.89 10.65 10.89
C VAL A 85 11.73 10.78 12.41
N PRO A 86 12.63 10.26 13.27
CA PRO A 86 12.50 10.44 14.73
C PRO A 86 12.65 11.89 15.21
N LYS A 87 13.21 12.78 14.38
CA LYS A 87 13.37 14.21 14.70
C LYS A 87 12.19 15.07 14.24
N LEU A 88 11.18 14.49 13.62
CA LEU A 88 9.99 15.23 13.16
C LEU A 88 9.24 15.84 14.34
N PRO A 89 8.72 17.08 14.19
CA PRO A 89 8.10 17.83 15.28
C PRO A 89 6.91 17.08 15.89
N GLY A 90 6.98 16.79 17.21
CA GLY A 90 5.89 16.17 17.97
C GLY A 90 5.59 14.74 17.58
N LEU A 91 6.53 14.02 16.95
CA LEU A 91 6.42 12.60 16.66
C LEU A 91 7.15 11.79 17.73
N THR A 92 6.45 10.85 18.32
CA THR A 92 7.04 9.79 19.15
C THR A 92 6.76 8.45 18.47
N LEU A 93 7.75 7.59 18.42
CA LEU A 93 7.63 6.27 17.84
C LEU A 93 8.08 5.20 18.84
N GLN A 94 7.28 4.17 19.00
CA GLN A 94 7.60 2.98 19.79
C GLN A 94 7.95 1.83 18.85
N LYS A 95 8.98 1.06 19.21
CA LYS A 95 9.37 -0.16 18.51
C LYS A 95 8.53 -1.33 19.00
N HIS A 96 7.99 -2.10 18.07
CA HIS A 96 7.23 -3.31 18.34
C HIS A 96 7.88 -4.51 17.64
N ASP A 97 7.96 -5.64 18.34
CA ASP A 97 8.27 -6.92 17.72
C ASP A 97 7.03 -7.44 16.99
N ARG A 98 7.21 -7.84 15.73
CA ARG A 98 6.10 -8.30 14.92
C ARG A 98 5.51 -9.60 15.46
N LYS A 99 4.19 -9.60 15.72
CA LYS A 99 3.41 -10.79 16.05
C LYS A 99 2.43 -11.08 14.92
N ALA A 100 2.93 -11.70 13.84
CA ALA A 100 2.10 -12.14 12.72
C ALA A 100 1.85 -13.64 12.79
N ARG A 101 0.66 -14.09 12.41
CA ARG A 101 0.24 -15.48 12.39
C ARG A 101 -0.42 -15.83 11.07
N ILE A 102 -0.50 -17.12 10.79
CA ILE A 102 -1.32 -17.66 9.71
C ILE A 102 -2.37 -18.55 10.35
N PHE A 103 -3.64 -18.33 10.03
CA PHE A 103 -4.73 -19.24 10.37
C PHE A 103 -5.08 -20.09 9.16
N SER A 104 -4.81 -21.39 9.25
CA SER A 104 -5.01 -22.33 8.16
C SER A 104 -5.29 -23.71 8.72
N HIS A 105 -6.19 -24.47 8.08
CA HIS A 105 -6.59 -25.81 8.53
C HIS A 105 -7.09 -25.86 9.99
N GLY A 106 -7.73 -24.76 10.44
CA GLY A 106 -8.26 -24.64 11.80
C GLY A 106 -7.23 -24.40 12.91
N VAL A 107 -5.97 -24.14 12.56
CA VAL A 107 -4.88 -23.92 13.52
C VAL A 107 -4.06 -22.67 13.19
N TYR A 108 -3.35 -22.15 14.18
CA TYR A 108 -2.42 -21.06 14.01
C TYR A 108 -1.00 -21.57 13.82
N THR A 109 -0.29 -20.98 12.86
CA THR A 109 1.16 -21.17 12.71
C THR A 109 1.88 -19.82 12.78
N LEU A 110 3.18 -19.84 13.08
CA LEU A 110 4.03 -18.66 13.07
C LEU A 110 4.22 -18.15 11.64
N TYR A 111 4.44 -16.85 11.48
CA TYR A 111 4.88 -16.26 10.22
C TYR A 111 6.41 -16.28 10.12
N PRO A 112 7.00 -16.56 8.95
CA PRO A 112 6.34 -16.86 7.68
C PRO A 112 5.96 -18.35 7.56
N PHE A 113 4.85 -18.64 6.85
CA PHE A 113 4.33 -19.99 6.66
C PHE A 113 5.37 -20.96 6.13
N GLN A 114 6.13 -20.55 5.11
CA GLN A 114 7.13 -21.37 4.44
C GLN A 114 8.29 -21.84 5.35
N ALA A 115 8.40 -21.28 6.55
CA ALA A 115 9.38 -21.70 7.55
C ALA A 115 8.71 -22.25 8.83
N ASN A 116 7.39 -22.32 8.91
CA ASN A 116 6.70 -22.64 10.17
C ASN A 116 5.42 -23.47 9.91
N THR A 117 5.57 -24.76 9.74
CA THR A 117 4.46 -25.69 9.47
C THR A 117 4.09 -26.55 10.68
N PHE A 118 4.75 -26.36 11.84
CA PHE A 118 4.41 -27.05 13.07
C PHE A 118 3.00 -26.67 13.54
N GLY A 119 2.23 -27.68 13.95
CA GLY A 119 0.83 -27.54 14.38
C GLY A 119 -0.19 -27.74 13.26
N LEU A 120 0.21 -27.70 11.98
CA LEU A 120 -0.66 -28.12 10.87
C LEU A 120 -0.99 -29.62 10.95
N PRO A 121 -2.07 -30.08 10.30
CA PRO A 121 -2.33 -31.50 10.14
C PRO A 121 -1.07 -32.21 9.61
N PRO A 122 -0.69 -33.40 10.16
CA PRO A 122 0.57 -34.06 9.81
C PRO A 122 0.76 -34.31 8.30
N THR A 123 -0.31 -34.57 7.56
CA THR A 123 -0.28 -34.72 6.10
C THR A 123 0.13 -33.43 5.40
N VAL A 124 -0.44 -32.29 5.81
CA VAL A 124 -0.13 -30.96 5.25
C VAL A 124 1.31 -30.56 5.56
N ALA A 125 1.73 -30.72 6.83
CA ALA A 125 3.12 -30.43 7.23
C ALA A 125 4.13 -31.28 6.45
N ARG A 126 3.82 -32.59 6.25
CA ARG A 126 4.63 -33.50 5.44
C ARG A 126 4.71 -33.04 3.98
N GLU A 127 3.58 -32.68 3.37
CA GLU A 127 3.54 -32.24 1.98
C GLU A 127 4.33 -30.95 1.76
N CYS A 128 4.23 -29.99 2.70
CA CYS A 128 5.02 -28.78 2.68
C CYS A 128 6.52 -29.07 2.77
N LEU A 129 6.93 -29.91 3.74
CA LEU A 129 8.34 -30.25 3.95
C LEU A 129 8.91 -31.06 2.78
N GLN A 130 8.18 -32.11 2.34
CA GLN A 130 8.58 -32.94 1.21
C GLN A 130 8.75 -32.12 -0.06
N GLY A 131 7.75 -31.33 -0.43
CA GLY A 131 7.80 -30.49 -1.62
C GLY A 131 8.95 -29.49 -1.60
N PHE A 132 9.25 -28.91 -0.43
CA PHE A 132 10.40 -28.02 -0.27
C PHE A 132 11.73 -28.75 -0.47
N VAL A 133 11.89 -29.94 0.13
CA VAL A 133 13.09 -30.80 -0.02
C VAL A 133 13.24 -31.21 -1.46
N ASP A 134 12.17 -31.67 -2.13
CA ASP A 134 12.21 -32.11 -3.53
C ASP A 134 12.65 -30.97 -4.45
N ALA A 135 12.19 -29.74 -4.21
CA ALA A 135 12.62 -28.57 -4.98
C ALA A 135 14.14 -28.31 -4.81
N ARG A 136 14.72 -28.59 -3.64
CA ARG A 136 16.17 -28.45 -3.38
C ARG A 136 16.98 -29.62 -3.95
N LEU A 137 16.47 -30.85 -3.86
CA LEU A 137 17.12 -32.01 -4.46
C LEU A 137 17.17 -31.91 -5.98
N HIS A 138 16.11 -31.46 -6.62
CA HIS A 138 16.11 -31.18 -8.05
C HIS A 138 17.20 -30.15 -8.45
N ASP A 139 17.50 -29.18 -7.60
CA ASP A 139 18.61 -28.25 -7.80
C ASP A 139 19.97 -28.96 -7.83
N LEU A 140 20.18 -29.92 -6.91
CA LEU A 140 21.43 -30.68 -6.78
C LEU A 140 21.60 -31.69 -7.93
N GLU A 141 20.55 -32.46 -8.25
CA GLU A 141 20.57 -33.51 -9.27
C GLU A 141 20.72 -32.95 -10.70
N SER A 142 20.16 -31.79 -10.97
CA SER A 142 20.30 -31.12 -12.28
C SER A 142 21.75 -30.66 -12.56
N GLY A 143 22.65 -30.74 -11.56
CA GLY A 143 24.04 -30.27 -11.67
C GLY A 143 24.15 -28.78 -11.95
N LYS A 144 23.03 -28.09 -12.01
CA LYS A 144 22.96 -26.65 -12.20
C LYS A 144 23.00 -26.01 -10.83
N ALA A 145 24.11 -25.34 -10.50
CA ALA A 145 24.11 -24.44 -9.38
C ALA A 145 22.86 -23.53 -9.47
N PRO A 146 22.26 -23.09 -8.35
CA PRO A 146 21.05 -22.25 -8.35
C PRO A 146 21.14 -21.04 -9.29
N GLN A 147 22.36 -20.62 -9.63
CA GLN A 147 22.70 -19.52 -10.54
C GLN A 147 22.58 -19.87 -12.06
N HIS A 148 22.36 -21.13 -12.41
CA HIS A 148 22.28 -21.60 -13.81
C HIS A 148 20.88 -22.10 -14.19
N ARG A 149 19.86 -21.92 -13.35
CA ARG A 149 18.48 -22.08 -13.75
C ARG A 149 18.04 -20.88 -14.57
N PRO A 150 17.16 -21.05 -15.59
CA PRO A 150 16.47 -19.90 -16.18
C PRO A 150 15.71 -19.17 -15.07
N ASP A 151 15.76 -17.85 -15.10
CA ASP A 151 14.96 -17.03 -14.21
C ASP A 151 13.48 -17.39 -14.41
N PRO A 152 12.72 -17.55 -13.32
CA PRO A 152 11.30 -17.85 -13.43
C PRO A 152 10.58 -16.68 -14.10
N GLU A 153 9.76 -16.97 -15.10
CA GLU A 153 8.98 -15.95 -15.80
C GLU A 153 7.77 -15.51 -15.00
N THR A 154 7.05 -16.51 -14.44
CA THR A 154 5.85 -16.25 -13.66
C THR A 154 6.10 -16.35 -12.16
N PHE A 155 5.22 -15.72 -11.39
CA PHE A 155 5.27 -15.82 -9.93
C PHE A 155 4.98 -17.26 -9.46
N GLU A 156 4.14 -18.03 -10.18
CA GLU A 156 3.92 -19.45 -9.87
C GLU A 156 5.19 -20.28 -10.05
N ASP A 157 5.92 -20.09 -11.15
CA ASP A 157 7.21 -20.77 -11.38
C ASP A 157 8.21 -20.43 -10.27
N TRP A 158 8.25 -19.18 -9.86
CA TRP A 158 9.10 -18.73 -8.76
C TRP A 158 8.70 -19.40 -7.43
N ILE A 159 7.39 -19.49 -7.13
CA ILE A 159 6.88 -20.16 -5.93
C ILE A 159 7.31 -21.63 -5.94
N LEU A 160 7.06 -22.35 -7.04
CA LEU A 160 7.41 -23.77 -7.17
C LEU A 160 8.90 -24.01 -7.08
N GLN A 161 9.70 -23.14 -7.71
CA GLN A 161 11.16 -23.21 -7.66
C GLN A 161 11.71 -22.97 -6.25
N LYS A 162 11.14 -22.00 -5.50
CA LYS A 162 11.65 -21.60 -4.19
C LYS A 162 11.09 -22.42 -3.03
N PHE A 163 9.86 -22.89 -3.12
CA PHE A 163 9.15 -23.51 -1.99
C PHE A 163 8.61 -24.91 -2.26
N GLY A 164 8.56 -25.33 -3.51
CA GLY A 164 7.99 -26.61 -3.89
C GLY A 164 6.46 -26.67 -3.83
N ALA A 165 5.90 -27.83 -4.23
CA ALA A 165 4.48 -27.98 -4.47
C ALA A 165 3.61 -27.85 -3.20
N GLY A 166 4.03 -28.42 -2.06
CA GLY A 166 3.21 -28.40 -0.85
C GLY A 166 2.99 -26.99 -0.28
N ILE A 167 4.05 -26.20 -0.14
CA ILE A 167 3.92 -24.79 0.31
C ILE A 167 3.18 -23.95 -0.74
N ALA A 168 3.36 -24.26 -2.04
CA ALA A 168 2.60 -23.62 -3.11
C ALA A 168 1.10 -23.85 -2.95
N GLU A 169 0.68 -25.10 -2.75
CA GLU A 169 -0.73 -25.50 -2.66
C GLU A 169 -1.41 -25.00 -1.39
N HIS A 170 -0.76 -25.15 -0.23
CA HIS A 170 -1.40 -24.88 1.06
C HIS A 170 -1.35 -23.41 1.48
N PHE A 171 -0.45 -22.60 0.88
CA PHE A 171 -0.34 -21.19 1.26
C PHE A 171 -0.07 -20.23 0.10
N MET A 172 1.02 -20.43 -0.66
CA MET A 172 1.51 -19.37 -1.53
C MET A 172 0.55 -19.07 -2.69
N VAL A 173 0.01 -20.08 -3.35
CA VAL A 173 -0.93 -19.87 -4.47
C VAL A 173 -2.28 -19.36 -3.96
N PRO A 174 -2.99 -20.02 -3.02
CA PRO A 174 -4.31 -19.55 -2.60
C PRO A 174 -4.27 -18.18 -1.93
N TYR A 175 -3.27 -17.89 -1.10
CA TYR A 175 -3.14 -16.57 -0.47
C TYR A 175 -2.87 -15.46 -1.50
N ASN A 176 -1.93 -15.69 -2.41
CA ASN A 176 -1.59 -14.69 -3.43
C ASN A 176 -2.71 -14.50 -4.45
N GLN A 177 -3.45 -15.55 -4.80
CA GLN A 177 -4.64 -15.42 -5.64
C GLN A 177 -5.72 -14.52 -5.01
N LYS A 178 -5.88 -14.59 -3.68
CA LYS A 178 -6.80 -13.70 -2.94
C LYS A 178 -6.33 -12.25 -2.97
N ILE A 179 -5.07 -11.98 -2.61
CA ILE A 179 -4.57 -10.59 -2.50
C ILE A 179 -4.40 -9.90 -3.87
N TRP A 180 -3.95 -10.64 -4.89
CA TRP A 180 -3.74 -10.09 -6.22
C TRP A 180 -4.98 -10.17 -7.10
N THR A 181 -6.02 -10.93 -6.71
CA THR A 181 -7.20 -11.22 -7.54
C THR A 181 -6.83 -11.72 -8.95
N ALA A 182 -5.71 -12.38 -9.05
CA ALA A 182 -5.13 -12.99 -10.24
C ALA A 182 -4.35 -14.22 -9.81
N HIS A 183 -4.31 -15.23 -10.68
CA HIS A 183 -3.49 -16.40 -10.38
C HIS A 183 -2.00 -16.05 -10.48
N PRO A 184 -1.11 -16.57 -9.61
CA PRO A 184 0.33 -16.31 -9.70
C PRO A 184 0.97 -16.58 -11.06
N ARG A 185 0.42 -17.49 -11.87
CA ARG A 185 0.86 -17.74 -13.26
C ARG A 185 0.67 -16.54 -14.20
N ASP A 186 -0.24 -15.63 -13.87
CA ASP A 186 -0.54 -14.45 -14.66
C ASP A 186 0.28 -13.21 -14.20
N LEU A 187 1.16 -13.40 -13.22
CA LEU A 187 2.00 -12.37 -12.63
C LEU A 187 3.47 -12.64 -12.90
N SER A 188 4.26 -11.59 -13.11
CA SER A 188 5.72 -11.68 -13.30
C SER A 188 6.44 -12.03 -12.00
N ALA A 189 7.52 -12.79 -12.08
CA ALA A 189 8.39 -13.11 -10.95
C ALA A 189 9.34 -11.97 -10.53
N ARG A 190 9.51 -10.92 -11.35
CA ARG A 190 10.59 -9.91 -11.22
C ARG A 190 10.62 -9.14 -9.90
N TRP A 191 9.54 -9.11 -9.14
CA TRP A 191 9.42 -8.38 -7.88
C TRP A 191 9.58 -9.27 -6.63
N CYS A 192 9.50 -10.60 -6.78
CA CYS A 192 9.34 -11.56 -5.68
C CYS A 192 10.51 -11.57 -4.71
N ASP A 193 11.75 -11.65 -5.20
CA ASP A 193 12.96 -11.79 -4.37
C ASP A 193 13.17 -10.62 -3.39
N ARG A 194 12.66 -9.45 -3.73
CA ARG A 194 12.76 -8.25 -2.87
C ARG A 194 11.86 -8.33 -1.64
N TYR A 195 10.70 -8.98 -1.74
CA TYR A 195 9.65 -8.87 -0.73
C TYR A 195 9.29 -10.17 -0.03
N ILE A 196 9.58 -11.31 -0.65
CA ILE A 196 9.20 -12.62 -0.13
C ILE A 196 10.44 -13.32 0.40
N PRO A 197 10.52 -13.58 1.74
CA PRO A 197 11.68 -14.23 2.31
C PRO A 197 11.73 -15.70 1.90
N VAL A 198 12.92 -16.12 1.43
CA VAL A 198 13.23 -17.53 1.14
C VAL A 198 14.03 -18.08 2.32
N PRO A 199 13.45 -18.99 3.13
CA PRO A 199 14.12 -19.56 4.28
C PRO A 199 15.23 -20.54 3.85
N LYS A 200 16.18 -20.79 4.76
CA LYS A 200 17.14 -21.86 4.61
C LYS A 200 16.50 -23.22 4.91
N VAL A 201 17.13 -24.29 4.44
CA VAL A 201 16.64 -25.67 4.68
C VAL A 201 16.50 -25.94 6.17
N GLU A 202 17.51 -25.54 6.94
CA GLU A 202 17.53 -25.71 8.40
C GLU A 202 16.34 -25.02 9.09
N ASP A 203 15.96 -23.82 8.63
CA ASP A 203 14.83 -23.09 9.18
C ASP A 203 13.51 -23.79 8.90
N VAL A 204 13.32 -24.34 7.68
CA VAL A 204 12.11 -25.08 7.29
C VAL A 204 11.98 -26.38 8.09
N ILE A 205 13.09 -27.12 8.26
CA ILE A 205 13.09 -28.34 9.07
C ILE A 205 12.77 -28.00 10.53
N ALA A 206 13.45 -27.02 11.10
CA ALA A 206 13.23 -26.59 12.49
C ALA A 206 11.78 -26.15 12.70
N GLY A 207 11.20 -25.39 11.75
CA GLY A 207 9.82 -24.94 11.83
C GLY A 207 8.78 -26.05 11.60
N ALA A 208 9.13 -27.16 10.96
CA ALA A 208 8.26 -28.31 10.82
C ALA A 208 8.19 -29.17 12.10
N VAL A 209 9.25 -29.17 12.91
CA VAL A 209 9.33 -29.97 14.16
C VAL A 209 9.10 -29.13 15.43
N GLY A 210 8.71 -27.87 15.30
CA GLY A 210 8.41 -27.00 16.44
C GLY A 210 9.66 -26.39 17.12
N ALA A 211 10.83 -26.48 16.48
CA ALA A 211 12.10 -25.88 16.97
C ALA A 211 12.35 -24.49 16.35
N SER A 212 11.35 -23.85 15.81
CA SER A 212 11.44 -22.55 15.14
C SER A 212 11.76 -21.41 16.13
N ARG A 213 12.47 -20.39 15.63
CA ARG A 213 12.64 -19.11 16.30
C ARG A 213 11.82 -18.04 15.61
N GLU A 214 11.08 -17.21 16.37
CA GLU A 214 10.15 -16.22 15.86
C GLU A 214 10.74 -15.13 14.94
N ALA A 215 12.03 -14.91 14.96
CA ALA A 215 12.69 -13.79 14.29
C ALA A 215 13.02 -14.02 12.81
N LEU A 216 12.41 -15.01 12.14
CA LEU A 216 12.64 -15.28 10.73
C LEU A 216 11.89 -14.30 9.84
N GLY A 217 12.61 -13.63 8.95
CA GLY A 217 12.04 -12.86 7.84
C GLY A 217 12.31 -11.36 7.89
N TYR A 218 12.02 -10.77 6.76
CA TYR A 218 12.06 -9.35 6.47
C TYR A 218 11.04 -8.61 7.37
N ASN A 219 11.42 -7.52 8.05
CA ASN A 219 10.56 -6.75 8.96
C ASN A 219 10.15 -7.47 10.26
N ALA A 220 11.13 -8.02 11.00
CA ALA A 220 10.87 -8.57 12.33
C ALA A 220 10.35 -7.52 13.34
N HIS A 221 10.61 -6.24 13.07
CA HIS A 221 10.19 -5.11 13.91
C HIS A 221 9.54 -4.02 13.07
N PHE A 222 8.70 -3.20 13.70
CA PHE A 222 8.15 -1.98 13.12
C PHE A 222 8.04 -0.87 14.18
N LEU A 223 7.84 0.34 13.72
CA LEU A 223 7.63 1.53 14.55
C LEU A 223 6.17 1.97 14.46
N TYR A 224 5.60 2.42 15.56
CA TYR A 224 4.25 2.92 15.60
C TYR A 224 4.08 4.01 16.68
N PRO A 225 3.22 5.04 16.48
CA PRO A 225 2.97 6.07 17.48
C PRO A 225 2.22 5.51 18.69
N PRO A 226 2.68 5.80 19.95
CA PRO A 226 2.08 5.24 21.16
C PRO A 226 0.96 6.09 21.78
N SER A 227 0.42 7.06 21.04
CA SER A 227 -0.53 8.04 21.59
C SER A 227 -2.00 7.68 21.39
N GLY A 228 -2.29 6.56 20.75
CA GLY A 228 -3.64 6.18 20.35
C GLY A 228 -4.20 6.97 19.16
N ARG A 229 -3.42 7.90 18.55
CA ARG A 229 -3.85 8.68 17.39
C ARG A 229 -3.54 8.00 16.06
N GLY A 230 -2.87 6.84 16.11
CA GLY A 230 -2.57 6.01 14.96
C GLY A 230 -1.48 6.58 14.05
N ILE A 231 -1.36 6.02 12.85
CA ILE A 231 -0.31 6.40 11.88
C ILE A 231 -0.47 7.83 11.33
N GLN A 232 -1.64 8.47 11.54
CA GLN A 232 -1.85 9.87 11.19
C GLN A 232 -0.77 10.78 11.79
N GLU A 233 -0.24 10.45 12.96
CA GLU A 233 0.79 11.26 13.62
C GLU A 233 2.06 11.41 12.79
N LEU A 234 2.43 10.39 12.01
CA LEU A 234 3.55 10.50 11.09
C LEU A 234 3.27 11.56 10.01
N ALA A 235 2.10 11.51 9.40
CA ALA A 235 1.73 12.50 8.37
C ALA A 235 1.64 13.91 8.94
N ASP A 236 1.04 14.07 10.12
CA ASP A 236 0.93 15.35 10.82
C ASP A 236 2.32 15.90 11.19
N ALA A 237 3.24 15.04 11.59
CA ALA A 237 4.61 15.45 11.94
C ALA A 237 5.40 15.91 10.70
N VAL A 238 5.26 15.22 9.57
CA VAL A 238 5.85 15.68 8.29
C VAL A 238 5.20 17.00 7.85
N HIS A 239 3.89 17.16 7.99
CA HIS A 239 3.20 18.42 7.71
C HIS A 239 3.76 19.57 8.57
N ARG A 240 3.88 19.36 9.88
CA ARG A 240 4.46 20.39 10.80
C ARG A 240 5.92 20.75 10.50
N SER A 241 6.62 19.91 9.76
CA SER A 241 8.02 20.15 9.40
C SER A 241 8.22 20.97 8.13
N THR A 242 7.15 21.44 7.48
CA THR A 242 7.22 22.27 6.27
C THR A 242 6.41 23.55 6.43
N ASP A 243 6.95 24.67 5.91
CA ASP A 243 6.24 25.95 5.81
C ASP A 243 5.51 26.13 4.47
N ALA A 244 5.58 25.12 3.59
CA ALA A 244 4.91 25.17 2.29
C ALA A 244 3.38 25.26 2.47
N PRO A 245 2.68 26.15 1.74
CA PRO A 245 1.23 26.20 1.75
C PRO A 245 0.60 24.88 1.31
N ILE A 246 -0.28 24.33 2.13
CA ILE A 246 -1.05 23.11 1.83
C ILE A 246 -2.53 23.47 1.79
N GLU A 247 -3.14 23.37 0.62
CA GLU A 247 -4.56 23.61 0.42
C GLU A 247 -5.31 22.27 0.41
N LEU A 248 -6.18 22.10 1.40
CA LEU A 248 -7.03 20.92 1.56
C LEU A 248 -8.40 21.14 0.88
N GLY A 249 -9.07 20.08 0.50
CA GLY A 249 -10.37 20.12 -0.19
C GLY A 249 -10.27 20.63 -1.64
N VAL A 250 -9.09 20.61 -2.25
CA VAL A 250 -8.85 21.09 -3.61
C VAL A 250 -8.73 19.90 -4.56
N GLU A 251 -9.79 19.59 -5.27
CA GLU A 251 -9.79 18.58 -6.32
C GLU A 251 -9.25 19.14 -7.64
N ILE A 252 -8.38 18.38 -8.28
CA ILE A 252 -7.83 18.67 -9.62
C ILE A 252 -8.62 17.87 -10.66
N THR A 253 -9.14 18.57 -11.64
CA THR A 253 -9.99 18.00 -12.69
C THR A 253 -9.31 17.86 -14.05
N ALA A 254 -8.20 18.58 -14.30
CA ALA A 254 -7.41 18.44 -15.52
C ALA A 254 -5.96 18.89 -15.33
N ILE A 255 -5.06 18.38 -16.18
CA ILE A 255 -3.65 18.78 -16.24
C ILE A 255 -3.35 19.21 -17.68
N ASP A 256 -3.11 20.49 -17.89
CA ASP A 256 -2.72 21.06 -19.19
C ASP A 256 -1.19 21.06 -19.29
N LEU A 257 -0.65 20.00 -19.88
CA LEU A 257 0.79 19.78 -19.99
C LEU A 257 1.46 20.84 -20.90
N GLN A 258 0.77 21.28 -21.97
CA GLN A 258 1.31 22.24 -22.93
C GLN A 258 1.47 23.64 -22.29
N ASN A 259 0.46 24.10 -21.55
CA ASN A 259 0.46 25.40 -20.91
C ASN A 259 0.97 25.36 -19.46
N LYS A 260 1.41 24.20 -18.97
CA LYS A 260 1.94 23.95 -17.60
C LYS A 260 1.02 24.51 -16.52
N ARG A 261 -0.20 24.03 -16.47
CA ARG A 261 -1.22 24.44 -15.50
C ARG A 261 -2.16 23.29 -15.15
N VAL A 262 -2.73 23.37 -13.97
CA VAL A 262 -3.75 22.41 -13.50
C VAL A 262 -5.09 23.13 -13.32
N GLN A 263 -6.20 22.45 -13.57
CA GLN A 263 -7.55 22.95 -13.35
C GLN A 263 -8.09 22.43 -12.03
N ARG A 264 -8.63 23.32 -11.21
CA ARG A 264 -9.37 22.99 -10.00
C ARG A 264 -10.84 22.68 -10.34
N ALA A 265 -11.56 22.02 -9.43
CA ALA A 265 -12.97 21.70 -9.59
C ALA A 265 -13.87 22.95 -9.77
N ASP A 266 -13.47 24.11 -9.25
CA ASP A 266 -14.14 25.39 -9.43
C ASP A 266 -13.91 26.03 -10.82
N GLY A 267 -13.16 25.34 -11.70
CA GLY A 267 -12.81 25.79 -13.04
C GLY A 267 -11.59 26.72 -13.11
N SER A 268 -11.05 27.16 -11.97
CA SER A 268 -9.85 28.02 -11.94
C SER A 268 -8.59 27.25 -12.36
N TRP A 269 -7.61 28.01 -12.91
CA TRP A 269 -6.34 27.46 -13.35
C TRP A 269 -5.19 27.95 -12.49
N LEU A 270 -4.27 27.04 -12.14
CA LEU A 270 -3.03 27.37 -11.45
C LEU A 270 -1.83 26.91 -12.29
N GLY A 271 -0.92 27.82 -12.59
CA GLY A 271 0.29 27.55 -13.37
C GLY A 271 1.40 26.92 -12.51
N TYR A 272 2.33 26.19 -13.15
CA TYR A 272 3.51 25.63 -12.51
C TYR A 272 4.75 25.71 -13.42
N ARG A 273 5.94 25.73 -12.81
CA ARG A 273 7.21 25.57 -13.51
C ARG A 273 7.68 24.12 -13.46
N ALA A 274 7.52 23.45 -12.32
CA ALA A 274 7.70 22.03 -12.11
C ALA A 274 6.49 21.47 -11.35
N LEU A 275 6.01 20.28 -11.73
CA LEU A 275 4.87 19.62 -11.11
C LEU A 275 5.31 18.25 -10.57
N LEU A 276 4.98 17.97 -9.30
CA LEU A 276 4.95 16.62 -8.75
C LEU A 276 3.50 16.13 -8.68
N THR A 277 3.23 14.97 -9.24
CA THR A 277 1.97 14.27 -8.98
C THR A 277 2.24 13.00 -8.18
N SER A 278 1.56 12.85 -7.04
CA SER A 278 1.52 11.61 -6.26
C SER A 278 0.18 10.86 -6.43
N LEU A 279 -0.65 11.33 -7.34
CA LEU A 279 -1.87 10.65 -7.77
C LEU A 279 -1.54 9.31 -8.42
N PRO A 280 -2.48 8.35 -8.45
CA PRO A 280 -2.27 7.13 -9.23
C PRO A 280 -1.89 7.46 -10.68
N LEU A 281 -0.83 6.83 -11.19
CA LEU A 281 -0.31 7.11 -12.54
C LEU A 281 -1.40 7.08 -13.62
N PRO A 282 -2.33 6.08 -13.64
CA PRO A 282 -3.45 6.11 -14.58
C PRO A 282 -4.32 7.37 -14.48
N VAL A 283 -4.58 7.81 -13.24
CA VAL A 283 -5.40 9.02 -12.99
C VAL A 283 -4.71 10.27 -13.50
N ALA A 284 -3.40 10.40 -13.28
CA ALA A 284 -2.63 11.55 -13.77
C ALA A 284 -2.65 11.62 -15.31
N ILE A 285 -2.52 10.47 -15.99
CA ILE A 285 -2.60 10.37 -17.46
C ILE A 285 -4.02 10.74 -17.93
N ASP A 286 -5.06 10.21 -17.28
CA ASP A 286 -6.47 10.50 -17.63
C ASP A 286 -6.82 11.98 -17.44
N LEU A 287 -6.25 12.65 -16.43
CA LEU A 287 -6.40 14.09 -16.23
C LEU A 287 -5.73 14.91 -17.34
N ALA A 288 -4.60 14.44 -17.87
CA ALA A 288 -3.97 15.06 -19.04
C ALA A 288 -4.78 14.83 -20.33
N ALA A 289 -5.34 13.66 -20.51
CA ALA A 289 -6.19 13.30 -21.64
C ALA A 289 -7.45 14.15 -21.79
N ARG A 290 -7.92 14.77 -20.69
CA ARG A 290 -9.09 15.68 -20.72
C ARG A 290 -8.83 16.98 -21.50
N ILE A 291 -7.58 17.35 -21.68
CA ILE A 291 -7.19 18.59 -22.36
C ILE A 291 -6.81 18.35 -23.83
N ALA A 292 -6.07 17.30 -24.10
CA ALA A 292 -5.60 16.97 -25.42
C ALA A 292 -5.53 15.45 -25.62
N PRO A 293 -5.73 14.95 -26.86
CA PRO A 293 -5.53 13.53 -27.16
C PRO A 293 -4.12 13.07 -26.77
N LEU A 294 -4.05 11.89 -26.16
CA LEU A 294 -2.76 11.26 -25.84
C LEU A 294 -2.07 10.77 -27.13
N PRO A 295 -0.73 10.78 -27.18
CA PRO A 295 -0.01 10.01 -28.19
C PRO A 295 -0.42 8.52 -28.15
N GLU A 296 -0.51 7.85 -29.28
CA GLU A 296 -0.98 6.47 -29.39
C GLU A 296 -0.25 5.51 -28.43
N ALA A 297 1.08 5.57 -28.40
CA ALA A 297 1.89 4.74 -27.51
C ALA A 297 1.60 5.01 -26.00
N VAL A 298 1.28 6.26 -25.63
CA VAL A 298 0.91 6.63 -24.25
C VAL A 298 -0.47 6.08 -23.92
N ALA A 299 -1.44 6.18 -24.84
CA ALA A 299 -2.78 5.65 -24.66
C ALA A 299 -2.75 4.11 -24.52
N GLU A 300 -1.97 3.43 -25.37
CA GLU A 300 -1.76 2.00 -25.27
C GLU A 300 -1.12 1.61 -23.92
N ALA A 301 0.00 2.22 -23.55
CA ALA A 301 0.67 1.95 -22.28
C ALA A 301 -0.27 2.19 -21.07
N ARG A 302 -1.10 3.25 -21.10
CA ARG A 302 -2.11 3.53 -20.08
C ARG A 302 -3.10 2.38 -19.94
N SER A 303 -3.56 1.80 -21.04
CA SER A 303 -4.53 0.70 -21.04
C SER A 303 -3.98 -0.59 -20.44
N ARG A 304 -2.67 -0.76 -20.42
CA ARG A 304 -1.95 -1.93 -19.88
C ARG A 304 -1.80 -1.90 -18.35
N LEU A 305 -1.92 -0.72 -17.70
CA LEU A 305 -1.77 -0.60 -16.27
C LEU A 305 -2.99 -1.18 -15.53
N LYS A 306 -2.74 -2.12 -14.63
CA LYS A 306 -3.76 -2.81 -13.85
C LYS A 306 -3.47 -2.72 -12.36
N SER A 307 -4.52 -2.72 -11.55
CA SER A 307 -4.44 -2.75 -10.08
C SER A 307 -5.63 -3.49 -9.49
N THR A 308 -5.50 -3.91 -8.24
CA THR A 308 -6.64 -4.34 -7.43
C THR A 308 -7.21 -3.17 -6.64
N PHE A 309 -8.47 -3.28 -6.25
CA PHE A 309 -9.04 -2.55 -5.14
C PHE A 309 -8.82 -3.35 -3.86
N VAL A 310 -8.72 -2.67 -2.73
CA VAL A 310 -8.81 -3.29 -1.40
C VAL A 310 -10.01 -2.70 -0.69
N ALA A 311 -10.98 -3.54 -0.40
CA ALA A 311 -12.03 -3.19 0.55
C ALA A 311 -11.62 -3.65 1.95
N HIS A 312 -12.07 -2.93 2.96
CA HIS A 312 -11.88 -3.36 4.34
C HIS A 312 -13.11 -3.07 5.20
N LEU A 313 -13.28 -3.88 6.23
CA LEU A 313 -14.19 -3.61 7.32
C LEU A 313 -13.37 -3.17 8.54
N ASP A 314 -13.73 -2.02 9.09
CA ASP A 314 -13.34 -1.58 10.43
C ASP A 314 -14.33 -2.22 11.42
N VAL A 315 -13.88 -3.18 12.20
CA VAL A 315 -14.73 -3.94 13.15
C VAL A 315 -14.37 -3.58 14.58
N LEU A 316 -15.34 -3.16 15.36
CA LEU A 316 -15.23 -2.92 16.82
C LEU A 316 -15.97 -4.02 17.56
N ALA A 317 -15.27 -4.73 18.43
CA ALA A 317 -15.83 -5.82 19.21
C ALA A 317 -15.60 -5.64 20.72
N LYS A 318 -16.51 -6.15 21.53
CA LYS A 318 -16.35 -6.25 23.00
C LYS A 318 -15.18 -7.16 23.35
N GLY A 319 -14.57 -6.91 24.50
CA GLY A 319 -13.43 -7.65 25.04
C GLY A 319 -12.17 -6.81 25.11
N SER A 320 -11.38 -6.98 26.16
CA SER A 320 -10.14 -6.25 26.35
C SER A 320 -8.97 -6.92 25.61
N ASN A 321 -7.90 -6.17 25.35
CA ASN A 321 -6.66 -6.74 24.80
C ASN A 321 -5.94 -7.68 25.81
N HIS A 322 -6.37 -7.70 27.05
CA HIS A 322 -5.88 -8.59 28.11
C HIS A 322 -6.64 -9.93 28.12
N ASP A 323 -7.82 -10.00 27.51
CA ASP A 323 -8.58 -11.24 27.42
C ASP A 323 -7.88 -12.16 26.42
N GLN A 324 -7.37 -13.27 26.93
CA GLN A 324 -6.75 -14.29 26.11
C GLN A 324 -7.85 -15.11 25.40
N ILE A 325 -8.40 -14.57 24.32
CA ILE A 325 -9.27 -15.30 23.43
C ILE A 325 -8.36 -15.88 22.33
N GLY A 326 -8.35 -17.21 22.21
CA GLY A 326 -7.58 -17.92 21.20
C GLY A 326 -6.28 -18.57 21.70
N PRO A 327 -5.71 -19.45 20.89
CA PRO A 327 -4.53 -20.26 21.23
C PRO A 327 -3.21 -19.49 20.99
N TRP A 328 -2.97 -18.42 21.72
CA TRP A 328 -1.82 -17.55 21.51
C TRP A 328 -0.52 -17.98 22.24
N ASP A 329 -0.47 -19.16 22.81
CA ASP A 329 0.71 -19.73 23.51
C ASP A 329 1.34 -18.77 24.55
N GLY A 330 0.52 -17.95 25.21
CA GLY A 330 1.00 -16.95 26.17
C GLY A 330 1.68 -15.73 25.57
N GLN A 331 1.76 -15.61 24.24
CA GLN A 331 2.45 -14.50 23.55
C GLN A 331 1.56 -13.29 23.25
N GLY A 332 0.31 -13.33 23.67
CA GLY A 332 -0.67 -12.27 23.43
C GLY A 332 -1.25 -12.30 22.01
N GLN A 333 -2.22 -11.42 21.78
CA GLN A 333 -2.94 -11.33 20.50
C GLN A 333 -2.00 -10.99 19.34
N PRO A 334 -2.16 -11.62 18.15
CA PRO A 334 -1.39 -11.24 16.97
C PRO A 334 -1.75 -9.82 16.52
N HIS A 335 -0.74 -9.10 16.04
CA HIS A 335 -0.92 -7.81 15.39
C HIS A 335 -1.71 -7.95 14.08
N TRP A 336 -1.48 -9.07 13.36
CA TRP A 336 -2.30 -9.48 12.21
C TRP A 336 -2.17 -10.97 11.92
N THR A 337 -3.20 -11.49 11.27
CA THR A 337 -3.32 -12.88 10.85
C THR A 337 -3.64 -12.97 9.36
N TYR A 338 -2.99 -13.88 8.67
CA TYR A 338 -3.25 -14.21 7.26
C TYR A 338 -4.19 -15.38 7.14
N PHE A 339 -5.10 -15.34 6.14
CA PHE A 339 -6.12 -16.34 5.88
C PHE A 339 -6.03 -16.85 4.42
N PRO A 340 -5.25 -17.90 4.14
CA PRO A 340 -5.05 -18.39 2.78
C PRO A 340 -6.28 -19.09 2.19
N GLU A 341 -7.05 -19.81 3.00
CA GLU A 341 -8.14 -20.67 2.54
C GLU A 341 -9.28 -19.89 1.88
N ALA A 342 -9.81 -20.43 0.76
CA ALA A 342 -10.86 -19.78 -0.03
C ALA A 342 -12.20 -19.62 0.71
N ARG A 343 -12.45 -20.43 1.75
CA ARG A 343 -13.67 -20.34 2.57
C ARG A 343 -13.77 -19.02 3.36
N PHE A 344 -12.66 -18.35 3.62
CA PHE A 344 -12.66 -16.98 4.15
C PHE A 344 -12.68 -15.99 2.99
N PRO A 345 -13.65 -15.07 2.90
CA PRO A 345 -13.69 -14.08 1.82
C PRO A 345 -12.59 -13.02 1.93
N PHE A 346 -12.01 -12.85 3.12
CA PHE A 346 -10.91 -11.94 3.42
C PHE A 346 -9.55 -12.66 3.39
N TYR A 347 -8.47 -11.92 3.18
CA TYR A 347 -7.11 -12.47 3.15
C TYR A 347 -6.28 -12.12 4.39
N ARG A 348 -6.63 -11.06 5.12
CA ARG A 348 -5.91 -10.61 6.31
C ARG A 348 -6.85 -9.96 7.31
N VAL A 349 -6.60 -10.20 8.59
CA VAL A 349 -7.21 -9.50 9.71
C VAL A 349 -6.09 -8.95 10.59
N GLY A 350 -6.14 -7.68 10.95
CA GLY A 350 -5.23 -7.10 11.92
C GLY A 350 -5.95 -6.37 13.03
N SER A 351 -5.26 -6.13 14.14
CA SER A 351 -5.79 -5.40 15.29
C SER A 351 -4.87 -4.24 15.64
N PHE A 352 -5.40 -3.03 15.61
CA PHE A 352 -4.63 -1.85 16.02
C PHE A 352 -4.48 -1.81 17.54
N SER A 353 -5.53 -2.18 18.29
CA SER A 353 -5.49 -2.20 19.75
C SER A 353 -4.55 -3.28 20.33
N ALA A 354 -4.20 -4.31 19.55
CA ALA A 354 -3.14 -5.25 19.93
C ALA A 354 -1.72 -4.65 19.84
N VAL A 355 -1.55 -3.58 19.05
CA VAL A 355 -0.31 -2.83 18.91
C VAL A 355 -0.29 -1.62 19.85
N GLU A 356 -1.36 -0.83 19.81
CA GLU A 356 -1.54 0.40 20.57
C GLU A 356 -2.92 0.37 21.28
N PRO A 357 -2.97 0.00 22.56
CA PRO A 357 -4.23 -0.15 23.30
C PRO A 357 -5.10 1.10 23.32
N ASN A 358 -4.49 2.30 23.28
CA ASN A 358 -5.22 3.57 23.28
C ASN A 358 -5.96 3.87 21.96
N MET A 359 -5.91 2.97 20.96
CA MET A 359 -6.76 3.05 19.76
C MET A 359 -8.23 2.74 20.05
N THR A 360 -8.53 2.24 21.26
CA THR A 360 -9.89 1.99 21.81
C THR A 360 -10.00 2.53 23.24
N ASP A 361 -11.16 2.35 23.85
CA ASP A 361 -11.42 2.71 25.26
C ASP A 361 -10.90 1.68 26.29
N GLY A 362 -10.21 0.62 25.80
CA GLY A 362 -9.67 -0.46 26.63
C GLY A 362 -10.66 -1.58 26.98
N ALA A 363 -11.96 -1.35 26.85
CA ALA A 363 -13.02 -2.36 27.03
C ALA A 363 -13.41 -3.04 25.71
N THR A 364 -12.85 -2.55 24.61
CA THR A 364 -13.13 -3.01 23.26
C THR A 364 -11.84 -3.31 22.50
N ARG A 365 -11.96 -4.08 21.41
CA ARG A 365 -10.90 -4.39 20.45
C ARG A 365 -11.32 -3.95 19.06
N ASN A 366 -10.38 -3.43 18.30
CA ASN A 366 -10.62 -3.03 16.94
C ASN A 366 -9.84 -3.91 15.97
N PHE A 367 -10.50 -4.26 14.86
CA PHE A 367 -9.91 -5.06 13.79
C PHE A 367 -10.12 -4.38 12.44
N TYR A 368 -9.14 -4.49 11.56
CA TYR A 368 -9.34 -4.26 10.13
C TYR A 368 -9.35 -5.60 9.42
N VAL A 369 -10.36 -5.83 8.58
CA VAL A 369 -10.54 -7.06 7.80
C VAL A 369 -10.43 -6.70 6.32
N GLU A 370 -9.47 -7.27 5.60
CA GLU A 370 -9.13 -6.86 4.25
C GLU A 370 -9.56 -7.86 3.19
N PHE A 371 -10.13 -7.31 2.11
CA PHE A 371 -10.54 -8.02 0.89
C PHE A 371 -9.87 -7.38 -0.32
N ALA A 372 -9.45 -8.17 -1.29
CA ALA A 372 -9.08 -7.63 -2.60
C ALA A 372 -10.15 -7.96 -3.64
N HIS A 373 -10.42 -7.01 -4.55
CA HIS A 373 -11.43 -7.16 -5.59
C HIS A 373 -11.09 -6.36 -6.85
N ARG A 374 -11.91 -6.53 -7.92
CA ARG A 374 -11.73 -5.83 -9.20
C ARG A 374 -12.77 -4.74 -9.48
N GLY A 375 -13.70 -4.53 -8.59
CA GLY A 375 -14.82 -3.57 -8.69
C GLY A 375 -16.14 -4.20 -8.31
N GLY A 376 -17.17 -3.37 -8.08
CA GLY A 376 -18.53 -3.84 -7.78
C GLY A 376 -18.64 -4.65 -6.48
N PHE A 377 -17.84 -4.34 -5.47
CA PHE A 377 -17.76 -5.09 -4.21
C PHE A 377 -18.10 -4.17 -3.03
N ASP A 378 -19.09 -4.57 -2.24
CA ASP A 378 -19.36 -3.96 -0.94
C ASP A 378 -18.87 -4.91 0.16
N PRO A 379 -17.90 -4.51 1.00
CA PRO A 379 -17.43 -5.36 2.09
C PRO A 379 -18.52 -5.65 3.14
N MET A 380 -19.56 -4.83 3.24
CA MET A 380 -20.68 -5.06 4.17
C MET A 380 -21.54 -6.28 3.77
N ASP A 381 -21.59 -6.64 2.49
CA ASP A 381 -22.26 -7.87 2.02
C ASP A 381 -21.62 -9.14 2.58
N HIS A 382 -20.40 -9.04 3.11
CA HIS A 382 -19.65 -10.17 3.67
C HIS A 382 -19.61 -10.15 5.21
N PHE A 383 -20.41 -9.31 5.86
CA PHE A 383 -20.38 -9.14 7.32
C PHE A 383 -20.56 -10.45 8.08
N ASP A 384 -21.57 -11.26 7.73
CA ASP A 384 -21.84 -12.53 8.40
C ASP A 384 -20.68 -13.52 8.26
N ALA A 385 -20.07 -13.62 7.08
CA ALA A 385 -18.92 -14.46 6.83
C ALA A 385 -17.66 -13.96 7.59
N VAL A 386 -17.52 -12.65 7.76
CA VAL A 386 -16.47 -12.06 8.59
C VAL A 386 -16.68 -12.40 10.05
N ALA A 387 -17.89 -12.16 10.58
CA ALA A 387 -18.20 -12.46 11.97
C ALA A 387 -17.97 -13.95 12.31
N ALA A 388 -18.42 -14.85 11.44
CA ALA A 388 -18.15 -16.28 11.55
C ALA A 388 -16.65 -16.61 11.52
N GLY A 389 -15.91 -16.03 10.56
CA GLY A 389 -14.48 -16.28 10.42
C GLY A 389 -13.65 -15.72 11.58
N LEU A 390 -14.00 -14.54 12.14
CA LEU A 390 -13.36 -13.99 13.34
C LEU A 390 -13.63 -14.87 14.57
N THR A 391 -14.84 -15.40 14.68
CA THR A 391 -15.21 -16.32 15.77
C THR A 391 -14.47 -17.64 15.66
N GLU A 392 -14.44 -18.25 14.46
CA GLU A 392 -13.72 -19.50 14.21
C GLU A 392 -12.22 -19.36 14.49
N ALA A 393 -11.64 -18.22 14.12
CA ALA A 393 -10.26 -17.92 14.42
C ALA A 393 -9.99 -17.54 15.89
N GLY A 394 -11.03 -17.48 16.74
CA GLY A 394 -10.91 -17.07 18.14
C GLY A 394 -10.47 -15.62 18.33
N LEU A 395 -10.70 -14.76 17.35
CA LEU A 395 -10.40 -13.33 17.43
C LEU A 395 -11.50 -12.57 18.19
N ILE A 396 -12.72 -13.10 18.17
CA ILE A 396 -13.88 -12.66 18.94
C ILE A 396 -14.56 -13.88 19.56
N GLU A 397 -15.34 -13.71 20.62
CA GLU A 397 -16.05 -14.81 21.30
C GLU A 397 -17.24 -15.33 20.48
N SER A 398 -17.99 -14.41 19.91
CA SER A 398 -19.16 -14.71 19.08
C SER A 398 -19.48 -13.53 18.14
N PRO A 399 -20.32 -13.72 17.14
CA PRO A 399 -20.77 -12.62 16.27
C PRO A 399 -21.40 -11.44 17.02
N GLU A 400 -22.09 -11.71 18.14
CA GLU A 400 -22.75 -10.69 18.97
C GLU A 400 -21.76 -9.82 19.76
N ALA A 401 -20.50 -10.21 19.82
CA ALA A 401 -19.45 -9.36 20.36
C ALA A 401 -19.17 -8.13 19.49
N ILE A 402 -19.51 -8.16 18.19
CA ILE A 402 -19.34 -7.03 17.28
C ILE A 402 -20.37 -5.95 17.63
N ILE A 403 -19.87 -4.74 17.98
CA ILE A 403 -20.70 -3.59 18.36
C ILE A 403 -20.63 -2.44 17.35
N GLY A 404 -19.73 -2.53 16.36
CA GLY A 404 -19.60 -1.57 15.27
C GLY A 404 -18.88 -2.17 14.08
N CYS A 405 -19.33 -1.81 12.88
CA CYS A 405 -18.72 -2.25 11.64
C CYS A 405 -18.89 -1.17 10.55
N TRP A 406 -17.81 -0.83 9.88
CA TRP A 406 -17.79 0.19 8.82
C TRP A 406 -16.98 -0.29 7.63
N GLY A 407 -17.57 -0.25 6.44
CA GLY A 407 -16.95 -0.69 5.19
C GLY A 407 -16.39 0.47 4.38
N GLU A 408 -15.22 0.29 3.78
CA GLU A 408 -14.67 1.20 2.78
C GLU A 408 -13.87 0.44 1.72
N SER A 409 -13.73 1.07 0.54
CA SER A 409 -12.93 0.53 -0.56
C SER A 409 -11.86 1.52 -1.00
N ILE A 410 -10.66 1.02 -1.25
CA ILE A 410 -9.49 1.76 -1.70
C ILE A 410 -9.27 1.38 -3.17
N ALA A 411 -9.44 2.35 -4.06
CA ALA A 411 -9.09 2.19 -5.46
C ALA A 411 -7.56 2.12 -5.63
N HIS A 412 -7.11 1.35 -6.61
CA HIS A 412 -5.68 1.22 -6.96
C HIS A 412 -4.78 0.81 -5.78
N ALA A 413 -5.24 -0.13 -4.93
CA ALA A 413 -4.52 -0.50 -3.71
C ALA A 413 -3.21 -1.26 -3.97
N TYR A 414 -3.26 -2.30 -4.82
CA TYR A 414 -2.10 -3.07 -5.24
C TYR A 414 -1.95 -3.04 -6.75
N VAL A 415 -0.78 -2.63 -7.20
CA VAL A 415 -0.38 -2.64 -8.61
C VAL A 415 -0.08 -4.07 -9.04
N LEU A 416 -0.64 -4.49 -10.17
CA LEU A 416 -0.39 -5.82 -10.73
C LEU A 416 0.86 -5.80 -11.59
N ASN A 417 1.81 -6.62 -11.20
CA ASN A 417 3.07 -6.80 -11.93
C ASN A 417 2.91 -7.94 -12.95
N ASP A 418 2.15 -7.70 -14.04
CA ASP A 418 2.08 -8.60 -15.19
C ASP A 418 3.27 -8.34 -16.15
N GLU A 419 3.30 -9.07 -17.26
CA GLU A 419 4.36 -8.96 -18.27
C GLU A 419 4.49 -7.56 -18.91
N HIS A 420 3.40 -6.79 -18.92
CA HIS A 420 3.35 -5.47 -19.54
C HIS A 420 3.69 -4.34 -18.57
N HIS A 421 3.56 -4.58 -17.26
CA HIS A 421 3.64 -3.55 -16.21
C HIS A 421 4.90 -2.68 -16.33
N GLY A 422 6.09 -3.29 -16.39
CA GLY A 422 7.36 -2.56 -16.36
C GLY A 422 7.50 -1.62 -17.55
N THR A 423 7.28 -2.13 -18.75
CA THR A 423 7.41 -1.35 -20.01
C THR A 423 6.39 -0.22 -20.07
N ALA A 424 5.13 -0.50 -19.73
CA ALA A 424 4.07 0.50 -19.75
C ALA A 424 4.32 1.61 -18.73
N ARG A 425 4.68 1.24 -17.48
CA ARG A 425 5.01 2.19 -16.42
C ARG A 425 6.17 3.12 -16.83
N ASP A 426 7.27 2.55 -17.31
CA ASP A 426 8.47 3.31 -17.63
C ASP A 426 8.22 4.31 -18.77
N LEU A 427 7.43 3.90 -19.78
CA LEU A 427 7.00 4.80 -20.85
C LEU A 427 6.18 5.97 -20.31
N LEU A 428 5.18 5.70 -19.47
CA LEU A 428 4.28 6.72 -18.96
C LEU A 428 4.97 7.70 -18.02
N VAL A 429 5.80 7.20 -17.09
CA VAL A 429 6.59 8.04 -16.18
C VAL A 429 7.57 8.90 -16.98
N GLY A 430 8.29 8.32 -17.94
CA GLY A 430 9.22 9.06 -18.81
C GLY A 430 8.50 10.10 -19.67
N TRP A 431 7.31 9.79 -20.18
CA TRP A 431 6.52 10.76 -20.94
C TRP A 431 6.10 11.96 -20.07
N LEU A 432 5.58 11.74 -18.88
CA LEU A 432 5.23 12.83 -17.95
C LEU A 432 6.46 13.67 -17.58
N GLU A 433 7.60 13.03 -17.33
CA GLU A 433 8.83 13.74 -16.98
C GLU A 433 9.32 14.64 -18.12
N SER A 434 9.17 14.21 -19.38
CA SER A 434 9.46 15.05 -20.56
C SER A 434 8.60 16.32 -20.63
N GLN A 435 7.42 16.30 -20.02
CA GLN A 435 6.48 17.42 -19.92
C GLN A 435 6.68 18.28 -18.66
N SER A 436 7.77 18.12 -17.92
CA SER A 436 8.02 18.82 -16.64
C SER A 436 7.10 18.36 -15.49
N VAL A 437 6.59 17.15 -15.56
CA VAL A 437 5.76 16.52 -14.55
C VAL A 437 6.46 15.27 -14.04
N LEU A 438 6.85 15.25 -12.77
CA LEU A 438 7.35 14.05 -12.11
C LEU A 438 6.18 13.29 -11.48
N SER A 439 6.00 12.03 -11.86
CA SER A 439 5.09 11.12 -11.19
C SER A 439 5.87 10.30 -10.17
N ALA A 440 5.52 10.38 -8.88
CA ALA A 440 6.28 9.72 -7.82
C ALA A 440 5.41 9.29 -6.62
N GLY A 441 5.99 8.47 -5.74
CA GLY A 441 5.27 7.81 -4.66
C GLY A 441 4.70 6.46 -5.10
N ARG A 442 4.16 5.69 -4.16
CA ARG A 442 3.63 4.34 -4.41
C ARG A 442 2.70 4.27 -5.63
N TYR A 443 1.76 5.20 -5.68
CA TYR A 443 0.74 5.22 -6.74
C TYR A 443 1.19 6.02 -7.98
N GLY A 444 1.96 7.10 -7.77
CA GLY A 444 2.49 7.90 -8.88
C GLY A 444 3.57 7.15 -9.65
N ASN A 445 4.44 6.42 -8.97
CA ASN A 445 5.44 5.56 -9.60
C ASN A 445 4.88 4.19 -10.01
N TRP A 446 3.62 3.92 -9.68
CA TRP A 446 2.90 2.69 -10.00
C TRP A 446 3.67 1.42 -9.61
N GLU A 447 4.07 1.35 -8.32
CA GLU A 447 4.89 0.26 -7.80
C GLU A 447 4.46 -0.18 -6.40
N TYR A 448 4.89 -1.38 -6.01
CA TYR A 448 4.76 -1.83 -4.63
C TYR A 448 5.87 -1.18 -3.78
N SER A 449 5.49 -0.39 -2.78
CA SER A 449 6.44 0.33 -1.92
C SER A 449 5.88 0.55 -0.51
N ALA A 450 6.76 0.82 0.46
CA ALA A 450 6.43 1.11 1.85
C ALA A 450 6.34 2.63 2.12
N MET A 451 5.99 2.99 3.37
CA MET A 451 5.94 4.40 3.79
C MET A 451 7.32 5.08 3.73
N GLU A 452 8.38 4.37 4.07
CA GLU A 452 9.75 4.86 3.92
C GLU A 452 10.08 5.22 2.47
N ASP A 453 9.74 4.33 1.54
CA ASP A 453 9.94 4.58 0.10
C ASP A 453 9.18 5.83 -0.35
N ALA A 454 7.94 6.01 0.15
CA ALA A 454 7.13 7.18 -0.17
C ALA A 454 7.79 8.50 0.32
N LEU A 455 8.38 8.50 1.51
CA LEU A 455 9.15 9.65 2.04
C LEU A 455 10.42 9.91 1.21
N LEU A 456 11.15 8.85 0.83
CA LEU A 456 12.34 8.94 -0.04
C LEU A 456 12.00 9.45 -1.44
N HIS A 457 10.86 9.03 -2.00
CA HIS A 457 10.37 9.55 -3.29
C HIS A 457 10.11 11.06 -3.21
N GLY A 458 9.54 11.55 -2.11
CA GLY A 458 9.35 12.97 -1.88
C GLY A 458 10.67 13.74 -1.85
N LYS A 459 11.68 13.25 -1.12
CA LYS A 459 13.02 13.83 -1.08
C LYS A 459 13.66 13.88 -2.47
N ARG A 460 13.56 12.80 -3.26
CA ARG A 460 14.09 12.75 -4.63
C ARG A 460 13.34 13.70 -5.56
N ALA A 461 12.01 13.83 -5.39
CA ALA A 461 11.19 14.76 -6.16
C ALA A 461 11.59 16.23 -5.89
N ALA A 462 11.87 16.57 -4.65
CA ALA A 462 12.38 17.91 -4.31
C ALA A 462 13.73 18.20 -4.97
N ALA A 463 14.67 17.24 -4.96
CA ALA A 463 15.97 17.37 -5.64
C ALA A 463 15.81 17.52 -7.16
N TRP A 464 14.91 16.73 -7.77
CA TRP A 464 14.58 16.85 -9.18
C TRP A 464 14.02 18.24 -9.54
N ALA A 465 13.09 18.76 -8.73
CA ALA A 465 12.50 20.08 -8.96
C ALA A 465 13.55 21.18 -8.83
N LYS A 466 14.41 21.15 -7.79
CA LYS A 466 15.51 22.11 -7.60
C LYS A 466 16.44 22.13 -8.82
N LYS A 467 16.87 20.96 -9.30
CA LYS A 467 17.72 20.86 -10.50
C LYS A 467 17.06 21.43 -11.75
N ARG A 468 15.72 21.33 -11.87
CA ARG A 468 14.96 21.79 -13.04
C ARG A 468 14.69 23.30 -13.02
N LEU A 469 14.68 23.89 -11.84
CA LEU A 469 14.35 25.30 -11.65
C LEU A 469 15.58 26.22 -11.64
N GLY A 470 16.77 25.64 -11.58
CA GLY A 470 18.04 26.34 -11.65
C GLY A 470 18.71 26.53 -10.37
#